data_5b3a786006bb9511d31b6527a7b3fa12
#
_entry.id   5b3a786006bb9511d31b6527a7b3fa12
#
_cell.length_a   1.000
_cell.length_b   1.000
_cell.length_c   1.000
_cell.angle_alpha   90.00
_cell.angle_beta   90.00
_cell.angle_gamma   90.00
#
_symmetry.space_group_name_H-M   'P 1'
#
loop_
_entity.id
_entity.type
_entity.pdbx_description
1 polymer ?
#
loop_
_entity_poly.entity_id
_entity_poly.type
_entity_poly.pdbx_seq_one_letter_code
_entity_poly.pdbx_strand_id
1 'polypeptide(L)'
;MILSIDCGIKNLAMCLIDPVTKKIHQWDVSGIPPKHADGIFPCMVRHLNEKPWILEARTVVIEKQPDRNRGMKAIENLLHTYFLIKEKNVVIWDARHKIPDVAGAGKARYTQRKNASIERARKFIEGGNANWIGFFDAHKKKDDLADTVMQALSFIDKRPEEPATKEAKVQKPRKPTDNQTRTKYSKANLAYLVKTNAKQDARFKKDLARYYRSIDELKVEFRF
;
A
#
# COMPACT_ATOMS: atom_id res chain seq x y z
N MET A 1 10.82 -12.11 4.73
CA MET A 1 10.57 -12.04 3.28
C MET A 1 9.80 -10.79 2.92
N ILE A 2 9.87 -10.37 1.66
CA ILE A 2 9.12 -9.25 1.09
C ILE A 2 8.17 -9.81 0.03
N LEU A 3 6.91 -9.39 0.07
CA LEU A 3 5.92 -9.62 -0.97
C LEU A 3 5.78 -8.34 -1.80
N SER A 4 6.11 -8.41 -3.08
CA SER A 4 5.92 -7.32 -4.04
C SER A 4 4.68 -7.57 -4.88
N ILE A 5 3.80 -6.58 -4.98
CA ILE A 5 2.51 -6.68 -5.67
C ILE A 5 2.41 -5.60 -6.74
N ASP A 6 2.17 -6.03 -7.98
CA ASP A 6 1.74 -5.17 -9.07
C ASP A 6 0.21 -5.27 -9.21
N CYS A 7 -0.47 -4.13 -9.06
CA CYS A 7 -1.92 -4.10 -8.96
C CYS A 7 -2.60 -4.33 -10.32
N GLY A 8 -3.44 -5.35 -10.41
CA GLY A 8 -4.23 -5.63 -11.59
C GLY A 8 -5.47 -6.47 -11.28
N ILE A 9 -6.59 -6.21 -11.96
CA ILE A 9 -7.80 -7.05 -11.83
C ILE A 9 -7.66 -8.29 -12.72
N LYS A 10 -7.18 -8.10 -13.94
CA LYS A 10 -6.98 -9.20 -14.90
C LYS A 10 -5.66 -9.93 -14.68
N ASN A 11 -4.66 -9.24 -14.18
CA ASN A 11 -3.32 -9.75 -13.95
C ASN A 11 -2.84 -9.16 -12.63
N LEU A 12 -3.21 -9.75 -11.50
CA LEU A 12 -2.62 -9.45 -10.21
C LEU A 12 -1.30 -10.22 -10.13
N ALA A 13 -0.19 -9.53 -10.20
CA ALA A 13 1.13 -10.15 -10.13
C ALA A 13 1.73 -10.01 -8.74
N MET A 14 2.34 -11.07 -8.23
CA MET A 14 2.91 -11.15 -6.89
C MET A 14 4.24 -11.89 -6.90
N CYS A 15 5.24 -11.37 -6.19
CA CYS A 15 6.55 -11.98 -6.03
C CYS A 15 6.96 -12.00 -4.56
N LEU A 16 7.16 -13.18 -3.99
CA LEU A 16 7.72 -13.38 -2.65
C LEU A 16 9.22 -13.59 -2.76
N ILE A 17 10.00 -12.67 -2.21
CA ILE A 17 11.45 -12.65 -2.34
C ILE A 17 12.14 -12.48 -0.98
N ASP A 18 13.27 -13.15 -0.80
CA ASP A 18 14.14 -12.93 0.34
C ASP A 18 14.97 -11.65 0.13
N PRO A 19 14.93 -10.68 1.05
CA PRO A 19 15.65 -9.40 0.86
C PRO A 19 17.17 -9.50 0.97
N VAL A 20 17.70 -10.55 1.59
CA VAL A 20 19.14 -10.75 1.77
C VAL A 20 19.74 -11.55 0.62
N THR A 21 19.18 -12.72 0.37
CA THR A 21 19.68 -13.64 -0.67
C THR A 21 19.18 -13.30 -2.06
N LYS A 22 18.15 -12.45 -2.15
CA LYS A 22 17.42 -12.11 -3.39
C LYS A 22 16.87 -13.36 -4.11
N LYS A 23 16.59 -14.45 -3.37
CA LYS A 23 15.95 -15.65 -3.92
C LYS A 23 14.45 -15.44 -4.01
N ILE A 24 13.85 -15.77 -5.16
CA ILE A 24 12.41 -15.82 -5.37
C ILE A 24 11.90 -17.14 -4.78
N HIS A 25 10.98 -17.05 -3.82
CA HIS A 25 10.32 -18.20 -3.18
C HIS A 25 9.02 -18.57 -3.87
N GLN A 26 8.22 -17.55 -4.22
CA GLN A 26 6.96 -17.71 -4.94
C GLN A 26 6.78 -16.57 -5.93
N TRP A 27 6.24 -16.89 -7.10
CA TRP A 27 5.97 -15.92 -8.15
C TRP A 27 4.69 -16.31 -8.87
N ASP A 28 3.75 -15.38 -8.97
CA ASP A 28 2.43 -15.64 -9.52
C ASP A 28 1.93 -14.44 -10.32
N VAL A 29 1.17 -14.73 -11.36
CA VAL A 29 0.32 -13.76 -12.04
C VAL A 29 -1.01 -14.43 -12.33
N SER A 30 -2.07 -13.91 -11.75
CA SER A 30 -3.40 -14.49 -11.87
C SER A 30 -4.48 -13.41 -11.93
N GLY A 31 -5.54 -13.68 -12.69
CA GLY A 31 -6.71 -12.80 -12.77
C GLY A 31 -7.67 -13.06 -11.63
N ILE A 32 -8.28 -11.99 -11.12
CA ILE A 32 -9.42 -12.10 -10.22
C ILE A 32 -10.64 -12.41 -11.07
N PRO A 33 -11.45 -13.42 -10.71
CA PRO A 33 -12.64 -13.78 -11.46
C PRO A 33 -13.55 -12.56 -11.72
N PRO A 34 -13.88 -12.21 -12.98
CA PRO A 34 -14.45 -10.91 -13.32
C PRO A 34 -15.94 -10.75 -13.00
N LYS A 35 -16.63 -11.82 -12.69
CA LYS A 35 -18.10 -11.81 -12.50
C LYS A 35 -18.49 -12.65 -11.30
N HIS A 36 -18.51 -12.02 -10.15
CA HIS A 36 -19.18 -12.57 -8.98
C HIS A 36 -20.32 -11.64 -8.58
N ALA A 37 -21.46 -12.19 -8.16
CA ALA A 37 -22.61 -11.41 -7.69
C ALA A 37 -22.23 -10.41 -6.58
N ASP A 38 -21.25 -10.78 -5.76
CA ASP A 38 -20.77 -9.98 -4.61
C ASP A 38 -19.79 -8.85 -5.00
N GLY A 39 -19.44 -8.71 -6.29
CA GLY A 39 -18.49 -7.70 -6.75
C GLY A 39 -17.01 -8.08 -6.60
N ILE A 40 -16.12 -7.15 -6.99
CA ILE A 40 -14.67 -7.40 -7.11
C ILE A 40 -13.97 -7.58 -5.75
N PHE A 41 -14.40 -6.88 -4.71
CA PHE A 41 -13.70 -6.88 -3.42
C PHE A 41 -13.79 -8.22 -2.69
N PRO A 42 -14.98 -8.85 -2.53
CA PRO A 42 -15.07 -10.19 -1.98
C PRO A 42 -14.32 -11.24 -2.81
N CYS A 43 -14.33 -11.10 -4.15
CA CYS A 43 -13.55 -11.99 -5.02
C CYS A 43 -12.05 -11.88 -4.77
N MET A 44 -11.54 -10.64 -4.62
CA MET A 44 -10.14 -10.41 -4.32
C MET A 44 -9.75 -10.99 -2.97
N VAL A 45 -10.55 -10.80 -1.93
CA VAL A 45 -10.28 -11.36 -0.59
C VAL A 45 -10.22 -12.89 -0.65
N ARG A 46 -11.16 -13.55 -1.35
CA ARG A 46 -11.12 -15.01 -1.56
C ARG A 46 -9.84 -15.42 -2.29
N HIS A 47 -9.52 -14.76 -3.40
CA HIS A 47 -8.32 -15.03 -4.19
C HIS A 47 -7.02 -14.90 -3.38
N LEU A 48 -6.93 -13.90 -2.50
CA LEU A 48 -5.79 -13.74 -1.59
C LEU A 48 -5.75 -14.84 -0.52
N ASN A 49 -6.90 -15.24 0.03
CA ASN A 49 -6.97 -16.31 1.03
C ASN A 49 -6.62 -17.70 0.46
N GLU A 50 -6.79 -17.92 -0.84
CA GLU A 50 -6.36 -19.14 -1.54
C GLU A 50 -4.83 -19.25 -1.68
N LYS A 51 -4.09 -18.20 -1.34
CA LYS A 51 -2.62 -18.13 -1.48
C LYS A 51 -1.95 -17.91 -0.12
N PRO A 52 -1.91 -18.92 0.77
CA PRO A 52 -1.38 -18.76 2.13
C PRO A 52 0.07 -18.27 2.18
N TRP A 53 0.86 -18.56 1.14
CA TRP A 53 2.26 -18.14 1.02
C TRP A 53 2.45 -16.61 1.02
N ILE A 54 1.45 -15.80 0.63
CA ILE A 54 1.54 -14.34 0.70
C ILE A 54 1.72 -13.83 2.13
N LEU A 55 1.27 -14.60 3.11
CA LEU A 55 1.37 -14.25 4.53
C LEU A 55 2.74 -14.58 5.15
N GLU A 56 3.63 -15.26 4.43
CA GLU A 56 5.02 -15.48 4.86
C GLU A 56 5.85 -14.18 4.82
N ALA A 57 5.40 -13.18 4.07
CA ALA A 57 6.05 -11.88 4.03
C ALA A 57 5.86 -11.13 5.35
N ARG A 58 6.94 -10.50 5.84
CA ARG A 58 6.87 -9.50 6.91
C ARG A 58 6.51 -8.11 6.35
N THR A 59 7.01 -7.81 5.17
CA THR A 59 6.78 -6.53 4.49
C THR A 59 6.09 -6.78 3.15
N VAL A 60 5.07 -6.00 2.86
CA VAL A 60 4.32 -6.02 1.60
C VAL A 60 4.52 -4.70 0.89
N VAL A 61 5.01 -4.75 -0.34
CA VAL A 61 5.27 -3.59 -1.19
C VAL A 61 4.24 -3.58 -2.31
N ILE A 62 3.34 -2.61 -2.29
CA ILE A 62 2.25 -2.47 -3.26
C ILE A 62 2.56 -1.32 -4.20
N GLU A 63 2.40 -1.54 -5.50
CA GLU A 63 2.57 -0.46 -6.48
C GLU A 63 1.54 0.65 -6.27
N LYS A 64 2.03 1.89 -6.18
CA LYS A 64 1.19 3.08 -6.09
C LYS A 64 0.37 3.28 -7.37
N GLN A 65 -0.93 3.31 -7.23
CA GLN A 65 -1.83 3.55 -8.34
C GLN A 65 -2.15 5.05 -8.50
N PRO A 66 -2.30 5.54 -9.74
CA PRO A 66 -2.67 6.94 -10.00
C PRO A 66 -4.06 7.27 -9.44
N ASP A 67 -4.21 8.41 -8.77
CA ASP A 67 -5.48 8.85 -8.17
C ASP A 67 -6.60 9.05 -9.21
N ARG A 68 -6.24 9.39 -10.45
CA ARG A 68 -7.17 9.49 -11.59
C ARG A 68 -7.80 8.14 -11.97
N ASN A 69 -7.14 7.02 -11.68
CA ASN A 69 -7.67 5.67 -11.91
C ASN A 69 -8.35 5.15 -10.62
N ARG A 70 -9.56 5.63 -10.36
CA ARG A 70 -10.30 5.34 -9.13
C ARG A 70 -10.49 3.84 -8.90
N GLY A 71 -10.71 3.05 -9.96
CA GLY A 71 -10.89 1.61 -9.86
C GLY A 71 -9.63 0.91 -9.35
N MET A 72 -8.47 1.22 -9.94
CA MET A 72 -7.20 0.64 -9.48
C MET A 72 -6.77 1.18 -8.12
N LYS A 73 -7.10 2.44 -7.80
CA LYS A 73 -6.87 3.01 -6.47
C LYS A 73 -7.69 2.30 -5.39
N ALA A 74 -8.91 1.90 -5.71
CA ALA A 74 -9.73 1.09 -4.80
C ALA A 74 -9.11 -0.30 -4.54
N ILE A 75 -8.51 -0.93 -5.57
CA ILE A 75 -7.78 -2.19 -5.44
C ILE A 75 -6.52 -2.03 -4.57
N GLU A 76 -5.73 -0.97 -4.78
CA GLU A 76 -4.58 -0.62 -3.93
C GLU A 76 -5.01 -0.49 -2.46
N ASN A 77 -6.10 0.25 -2.19
CA ASN A 77 -6.61 0.46 -0.84
C ASN A 77 -7.10 -0.85 -0.19
N LEU A 78 -7.76 -1.72 -0.97
CA LEU A 78 -8.20 -3.04 -0.48
C LEU A 78 -6.99 -3.90 -0.09
N LEU A 79 -5.98 -4.00 -0.97
CA LEU A 79 -4.75 -4.75 -0.69
C LEU A 79 -4.04 -4.19 0.54
N HIS A 80 -3.90 -2.87 0.63
CA HIS A 80 -3.31 -2.20 1.79
C HIS A 80 -4.04 -2.58 3.08
N THR A 81 -5.36 -2.44 3.11
CA THR A 81 -6.19 -2.76 4.28
C THR A 81 -6.12 -4.25 4.62
N TYR A 82 -6.20 -5.13 3.61
CA TYR A 82 -6.11 -6.58 3.81
C TYR A 82 -4.82 -6.96 4.55
N PHE A 83 -3.68 -6.48 4.09
CA PHE A 83 -2.40 -6.82 4.71
C PHE A 83 -2.17 -6.12 6.06
N LEU A 84 -2.73 -4.94 6.29
CA LEU A 84 -2.73 -4.32 7.64
C LEU A 84 -3.52 -5.15 8.65
N ILE A 85 -4.70 -5.67 8.27
CA ILE A 85 -5.49 -6.58 9.12
C ILE A 85 -4.71 -7.88 9.41
N LYS A 86 -3.86 -8.32 8.49
CA LYS A 86 -2.95 -9.46 8.67
C LYS A 86 -1.63 -9.09 9.38
N GLU A 87 -1.57 -7.91 10.01
CA GLU A 87 -0.42 -7.41 10.80
C GLU A 87 0.90 -7.34 10.01
N LYS A 88 0.81 -7.08 8.69
CA LYS A 88 1.99 -6.91 7.84
C LYS A 88 2.42 -5.45 7.78
N ASN A 89 3.73 -5.22 7.64
CA ASN A 89 4.24 -3.90 7.31
C ASN A 89 3.96 -3.61 5.83
N VAL A 90 3.09 -2.63 5.53
CA VAL A 90 2.66 -2.33 4.16
C VAL A 90 3.27 -1.02 3.69
N VAL A 91 3.88 -1.05 2.50
CA VAL A 91 4.52 0.10 1.88
C VAL A 91 3.94 0.32 0.48
N ILE A 92 3.43 1.52 0.23
CA ILE A 92 3.00 1.94 -1.11
C ILE A 92 4.23 2.50 -1.84
N TRP A 93 4.61 1.87 -2.97
CA TRP A 93 5.84 2.14 -3.68
C TRP A 93 5.59 2.77 -5.05
N ASP A 94 6.31 3.84 -5.36
CA ASP A 94 6.14 4.55 -6.63
C ASP A 94 6.82 3.78 -7.79
N ALA A 95 6.07 3.52 -8.85
CA ALA A 95 6.54 2.83 -10.07
C ALA A 95 7.78 3.45 -10.71
N ARG A 96 8.03 4.76 -10.50
CA ARG A 96 9.22 5.45 -11.00
C ARG A 96 10.54 4.85 -10.49
N HIS A 97 10.49 4.15 -9.38
CA HIS A 97 11.66 3.51 -8.80
C HIS A 97 12.02 2.17 -9.44
N LYS A 98 11.11 1.54 -10.18
CA LYS A 98 11.34 0.24 -10.82
C LYS A 98 12.46 0.32 -11.88
N ILE A 99 12.39 1.32 -12.76
CA ILE A 99 13.34 1.53 -13.87
C ILE A 99 13.71 3.03 -13.94
N PRO A 100 14.60 3.51 -13.07
CA PRO A 100 14.89 4.93 -12.94
C PRO A 100 15.56 5.56 -14.19
N ASP A 101 16.30 4.78 -14.96
CA ASP A 101 17.07 5.28 -16.11
C ASP A 101 16.21 5.56 -17.34
N VAL A 102 14.94 5.12 -17.35
CA VAL A 102 13.99 5.39 -18.45
C VAL A 102 12.99 6.44 -18.00
N ALA A 103 13.46 7.68 -17.85
CA ALA A 103 12.64 8.82 -17.48
C ALA A 103 11.79 9.34 -18.66
N GLY A 104 10.73 10.10 -18.34
CA GLY A 104 9.87 10.77 -19.30
C GLY A 104 8.50 10.13 -19.45
N ALA A 105 7.63 10.79 -20.24
CA ALA A 105 6.24 10.42 -20.48
C ALA A 105 6.01 10.04 -21.95
N GLY A 106 4.83 9.47 -22.24
CA GLY A 106 4.40 9.10 -23.59
C GLY A 106 4.52 7.61 -23.90
N LYS A 107 3.85 7.19 -24.99
CA LYS A 107 3.69 5.78 -25.35
C LYS A 107 5.04 5.08 -25.64
N ALA A 108 5.95 5.75 -26.34
CA ALA A 108 7.27 5.19 -26.67
C ALA A 108 8.09 4.90 -25.38
N ARG A 109 8.09 5.85 -24.43
CA ARG A 109 8.78 5.67 -23.13
C ARG A 109 8.14 4.58 -22.28
N TYR A 110 6.83 4.45 -22.32
CA TYR A 110 6.12 3.36 -21.66
C TYR A 110 6.57 1.98 -22.19
N THR A 111 6.59 1.81 -23.52
CA THR A 111 7.07 0.58 -24.16
C THR A 111 8.53 0.31 -23.81
N GLN A 112 9.38 1.33 -23.82
CA GLN A 112 10.78 1.22 -23.46
C GLN A 112 10.97 0.75 -22.01
N ARG A 113 10.19 1.30 -21.06
CA ARG A 113 10.22 0.83 -19.65
C ARG A 113 9.81 -0.63 -19.51
N LYS A 114 8.75 -1.05 -20.21
CA LYS A 114 8.32 -2.46 -20.20
C LYS A 114 9.41 -3.40 -20.71
N ASN A 115 10.01 -3.08 -21.84
CA ASN A 115 11.08 -3.90 -22.39
C ASN A 115 12.30 -3.97 -21.46
N ALA A 116 12.70 -2.83 -20.90
CA ALA A 116 13.78 -2.75 -19.92
C ALA A 116 13.48 -3.55 -18.64
N SER A 117 12.22 -3.52 -18.16
CA SER A 117 11.78 -4.32 -17.00
C SER A 117 11.92 -5.81 -17.28
N ILE A 118 11.41 -6.28 -18.44
CA ILE A 118 11.51 -7.70 -18.86
C ILE A 118 12.97 -8.15 -18.98
N GLU A 119 13.81 -7.36 -19.65
CA GLU A 119 15.21 -7.68 -19.85
C GLU A 119 15.98 -7.78 -18.52
N ARG A 120 15.78 -6.81 -17.62
CA ARG A 120 16.44 -6.81 -16.31
C ARG A 120 15.95 -7.94 -15.42
N ALA A 121 14.65 -8.22 -15.42
CA ALA A 121 14.09 -9.35 -14.69
C ALA A 121 14.69 -10.67 -15.20
N ARG A 122 14.81 -10.82 -16.52
CA ARG A 122 15.44 -12.00 -17.12
C ARG A 122 16.89 -12.19 -16.67
N LYS A 123 17.72 -11.15 -16.77
CA LYS A 123 19.11 -11.19 -16.29
C LYS A 123 19.20 -11.53 -14.80
N PHE A 124 18.31 -10.98 -14.00
CA PHE A 124 18.25 -11.30 -12.57
C PHE A 124 17.90 -12.77 -12.29
N ILE A 125 16.93 -13.32 -13.04
CA ILE A 125 16.54 -14.73 -12.90
C ILE A 125 17.70 -15.64 -13.32
N GLU A 126 18.34 -15.38 -14.44
CA GLU A 126 19.50 -16.12 -14.96
C GLU A 126 20.68 -16.10 -13.97
N GLY A 127 20.89 -14.98 -13.28
CA GLY A 127 22.00 -14.80 -12.34
C GLY A 127 21.83 -15.50 -10.98
N GLY A 128 20.65 -16.03 -10.64
CA GLY A 128 20.50 -16.64 -9.30
C GLY A 128 19.16 -17.28 -9.00
N ASN A 129 18.20 -17.25 -9.94
CA ASN A 129 16.85 -17.77 -9.79
C ASN A 129 16.44 -18.62 -11.01
N ALA A 130 17.37 -19.40 -11.55
CA ALA A 130 17.22 -20.10 -12.82
C ALA A 130 16.02 -21.08 -12.88
N ASN A 131 15.58 -21.59 -11.74
CA ASN A 131 14.37 -22.41 -11.63
C ASN A 131 13.08 -21.68 -12.07
N TRP A 132 13.10 -20.34 -12.14
CA TRP A 132 11.96 -19.54 -12.59
C TRP A 132 11.99 -19.15 -14.07
N ILE A 133 13.04 -19.50 -14.83
CA ILE A 133 13.17 -19.18 -16.26
C ILE A 133 12.00 -19.77 -17.06
N GLY A 134 11.73 -21.07 -16.90
CA GLY A 134 10.66 -21.75 -17.60
C GLY A 134 9.27 -21.15 -17.29
N PHE A 135 9.02 -20.83 -16.01
CA PHE A 135 7.80 -20.15 -15.60
C PHE A 135 7.67 -18.76 -16.25
N PHE A 136 8.72 -17.95 -16.18
CA PHE A 136 8.74 -16.61 -16.78
C PHE A 136 8.52 -16.65 -18.29
N ASP A 137 9.18 -17.57 -18.98
CA ASP A 137 9.09 -17.70 -20.45
C ASP A 137 7.73 -18.20 -20.92
N ALA A 138 7.08 -19.06 -20.15
CA ALA A 138 5.75 -19.58 -20.47
C ALA A 138 4.63 -18.52 -20.38
N HIS A 139 4.83 -17.44 -19.60
CA HIS A 139 3.80 -16.44 -19.41
C HIS A 139 3.71 -15.42 -20.55
N LYS A 140 2.48 -15.18 -21.03
CA LYS A 140 2.21 -14.13 -22.03
C LYS A 140 2.43 -12.72 -21.48
N LYS A 141 2.24 -12.53 -20.17
CA LYS A 141 2.34 -11.24 -19.45
C LYS A 141 3.63 -11.17 -18.65
N LYS A 142 4.76 -11.27 -19.36
CA LYS A 142 6.10 -11.16 -18.76
C LYS A 142 6.37 -9.81 -18.11
N ASP A 143 5.75 -8.76 -18.62
CA ASP A 143 5.85 -7.39 -18.09
C ASP A 143 5.30 -7.30 -16.65
N ASP A 144 4.11 -7.87 -16.38
CA ASP A 144 3.50 -7.82 -15.06
C ASP A 144 4.34 -8.62 -14.03
N LEU A 145 4.88 -9.78 -14.43
CA LEU A 145 5.83 -10.54 -13.62
C LEU A 145 7.12 -9.75 -13.36
N ALA A 146 7.74 -9.23 -14.43
CA ALA A 146 8.98 -8.48 -14.34
C ALA A 146 8.84 -7.28 -13.39
N ASP A 147 7.71 -6.58 -13.45
CA ASP A 147 7.43 -5.40 -12.65
C ASP A 147 7.43 -5.72 -11.15
N THR A 148 6.95 -6.90 -10.72
CA THR A 148 7.01 -7.29 -9.31
C THR A 148 8.43 -7.52 -8.83
N VAL A 149 9.29 -8.14 -9.64
CA VAL A 149 10.71 -8.34 -9.30
C VAL A 149 11.47 -7.02 -9.26
N MET A 150 11.31 -6.18 -10.29
CA MET A 150 11.96 -4.87 -10.34
C MET A 150 11.53 -3.96 -9.19
N GLN A 151 10.25 -4.01 -8.81
CA GLN A 151 9.73 -3.31 -7.65
C GLN A 151 10.38 -3.80 -6.35
N ALA A 152 10.43 -5.11 -6.14
CA ALA A 152 11.05 -5.71 -4.97
C ALA A 152 12.53 -5.31 -4.85
N LEU A 153 13.29 -5.46 -5.93
CA LEU A 153 14.71 -5.10 -5.96
C LEU A 153 14.92 -3.60 -5.69
N SER A 154 14.14 -2.73 -6.35
CA SER A 154 14.23 -1.29 -6.12
C SER A 154 13.91 -0.89 -4.69
N PHE A 155 13.01 -1.60 -4.03
CA PHE A 155 12.69 -1.39 -2.63
C PHE A 155 13.83 -1.86 -1.72
N ILE A 156 14.39 -3.04 -1.98
CA ILE A 156 15.53 -3.59 -1.21
C ILE A 156 16.75 -2.65 -1.32
N ASP A 157 17.07 -2.22 -2.53
CA ASP A 157 18.27 -1.39 -2.78
C ASP A 157 18.13 0.05 -2.24
N LYS A 158 16.91 0.56 -2.10
CA LYS A 158 16.64 1.92 -1.57
C LYS A 158 16.25 1.93 -0.10
N ARG A 159 16.07 0.76 0.51
CA ARG A 159 15.79 0.69 1.94
C ARG A 159 17.06 1.15 2.68
N PRO A 160 16.99 2.19 3.54
CA PRO A 160 18.06 2.45 4.47
C PRO A 160 18.30 1.18 5.28
N GLU A 161 19.54 0.75 5.43
CA GLU A 161 19.87 -0.36 6.34
C GLU A 161 19.13 -0.13 7.66
N GLU A 162 18.29 -1.06 8.08
CA GLU A 162 17.63 -0.94 9.38
C GLU A 162 18.75 -0.87 10.43
N PRO A 163 18.87 0.23 11.17
CA PRO A 163 19.77 0.23 12.31
C PRO A 163 19.24 -0.86 13.25
N ALA A 164 20.10 -1.83 13.58
CA ALA A 164 19.81 -2.87 14.54
C ALA A 164 19.04 -2.27 15.73
N THR A 165 17.82 -2.75 15.93
CA THR A 165 16.92 -2.46 17.05
C THR A 165 17.28 -1.21 17.87
N LYS A 166 16.92 -0.04 17.38
CA LYS A 166 16.75 1.14 18.23
C LYS A 166 15.29 1.15 18.67
N GLU A 167 15.09 1.00 19.97
CA GLU A 167 13.81 1.21 20.64
C GLU A 167 13.05 2.37 20.02
N ALA A 168 11.75 2.15 19.76
CA ALA A 168 10.90 3.15 19.15
C ALA A 168 11.05 4.49 19.86
N LYS A 169 11.76 5.43 19.26
CA LYS A 169 11.75 6.80 19.73
C LYS A 169 10.33 7.29 19.59
N VAL A 170 9.66 7.48 20.72
CA VAL A 170 8.39 8.18 20.81
C VAL A 170 8.54 9.48 20.02
N GLN A 171 7.89 9.54 18.88
CA GLN A 171 7.90 10.74 18.03
C GLN A 171 7.29 11.86 18.86
N LYS A 172 8.09 12.90 19.14
CA LYS A 172 7.55 14.14 19.71
C LYS A 172 6.39 14.58 18.83
N PRO A 173 5.23 14.94 19.41
CA PRO A 173 4.08 15.37 18.61
C PRO A 173 4.52 16.51 17.70
N ARG A 174 4.27 16.35 16.39
CA ARG A 174 4.53 17.39 15.40
C ARG A 174 3.74 18.63 15.81
N LYS A 175 4.40 19.80 15.85
CA LYS A 175 3.67 21.06 16.01
C LYS A 175 2.58 21.13 14.93
N PRO A 176 1.33 21.49 15.28
CA PRO A 176 0.27 21.59 14.30
C PRO A 176 0.68 22.56 13.19
N THR A 177 0.66 22.10 11.94
CA THR A 177 0.80 23.00 10.80
C THR A 177 -0.44 23.87 10.69
N ASP A 178 -0.30 25.11 10.23
CA ASP A 178 -1.37 26.13 10.15
C ASP A 178 -2.68 25.67 9.49
N ASN A 179 -2.62 24.58 8.68
CA ASN A 179 -3.79 23.96 8.05
C ASN A 179 -4.69 23.17 9.02
N GLN A 180 -4.20 22.73 10.18
CA GLN A 180 -5.05 22.06 11.19
C GLN A 180 -5.93 23.06 11.95
N THR A 181 -5.63 24.35 11.91
CA THR A 181 -6.41 25.40 12.55
C THR A 181 -7.71 25.75 11.81
N ARG A 182 -7.90 25.27 10.57
CA ARG A 182 -9.08 25.58 9.74
C ARG A 182 -10.24 24.59 9.82
N THR A 183 -10.04 23.39 10.34
CA THR A 183 -11.11 22.38 10.46
C THR A 183 -11.98 22.67 11.69
N LYS A 184 -13.28 22.91 11.51
CA LYS A 184 -14.26 23.12 12.59
C LYS A 184 -14.45 21.80 13.35
N TYR A 185 -14.61 21.87 14.67
CA TYR A 185 -15.03 20.69 15.42
C TYR A 185 -16.45 20.29 15.05
N SER A 186 -16.67 19.02 14.73
CA SER A 186 -18.01 18.45 14.58
C SER A 186 -18.66 18.27 15.96
N LYS A 187 -19.99 18.13 16.01
CA LYS A 187 -20.72 17.80 17.24
C LYS A 187 -20.14 16.58 17.95
N ALA A 188 -19.83 15.51 17.21
CA ALA A 188 -19.24 14.30 17.76
C ALA A 188 -17.84 14.52 18.36
N ASN A 189 -17.01 15.35 17.72
CA ASN A 189 -15.69 15.69 18.26
C ASN A 189 -15.79 16.55 19.52
N LEU A 190 -16.75 17.48 19.59
CA LEU A 190 -17.01 18.26 20.80
C LEU A 190 -17.46 17.35 21.96
N ALA A 191 -18.36 16.40 21.69
CA ALA A 191 -18.81 15.41 22.67
C ALA A 191 -17.65 14.53 23.17
N TYR A 192 -16.79 14.05 22.27
CA TYR A 192 -15.60 13.28 22.65
C TYR A 192 -14.66 14.08 23.56
N LEU A 193 -14.37 15.35 23.23
CA LEU A 193 -13.51 16.21 24.05
C LEU A 193 -14.07 16.47 25.44
N VAL A 194 -15.39 16.63 25.56
CA VAL A 194 -16.05 16.80 26.87
C VAL A 194 -15.99 15.48 27.65
N LYS A 195 -16.32 14.35 27.03
CA LYS A 195 -16.32 13.04 27.68
C LYS A 195 -14.92 12.63 28.19
N THR A 196 -13.87 12.95 27.46
CA THR A 196 -12.48 12.61 27.82
C THR A 196 -11.80 13.65 28.71
N ASN A 197 -12.53 14.71 29.10
CA ASN A 197 -11.99 15.84 29.88
C ASN A 197 -10.73 16.46 29.25
N ALA A 198 -10.63 16.43 27.92
CA ALA A 198 -9.51 16.96 27.18
C ALA A 198 -9.47 18.49 27.24
N LYS A 199 -8.27 19.08 27.03
CA LYS A 199 -8.07 20.54 27.11
C LYS A 199 -9.00 21.29 26.15
N GLN A 200 -9.88 22.14 26.71
CA GLN A 200 -10.83 22.97 25.98
C GLN A 200 -10.19 24.31 25.64
N ASP A 201 -9.70 24.44 24.40
CA ASP A 201 -9.09 25.68 23.91
C ASP A 201 -10.13 26.75 23.48
N ALA A 202 -9.64 27.91 23.07
CA ALA A 202 -10.52 29.02 22.60
C ALA A 202 -11.36 28.60 21.38
N ARG A 203 -10.88 27.68 20.57
CA ARG A 203 -11.58 27.13 19.42
C ARG A 203 -12.70 26.19 19.81
N PHE A 204 -12.46 25.30 20.78
CA PHE A 204 -13.53 24.48 21.36
C PHE A 204 -14.70 25.33 21.79
N LYS A 205 -14.47 26.42 22.55
CA LYS A 205 -15.51 27.33 23.01
C LYS A 205 -16.28 27.98 21.85
N LYS A 206 -15.57 28.39 20.79
CA LYS A 206 -16.19 29.01 19.60
C LYS A 206 -17.03 28.01 18.81
N ASP A 207 -16.56 26.79 18.63
CA ASP A 207 -17.29 25.77 17.88
C ASP A 207 -18.43 25.15 18.70
N LEU A 208 -18.30 25.07 20.05
CA LEU A 208 -19.38 24.69 20.94
C LEU A 208 -20.55 25.67 20.83
N ALA A 209 -20.30 26.98 20.91
CA ALA A 209 -21.32 28.04 20.84
C ALA A 209 -22.12 28.06 19.51
N ARG A 210 -21.67 27.33 18.48
CA ARG A 210 -22.42 27.16 17.22
C ARG A 210 -23.59 26.21 17.33
N TYR A 211 -23.43 25.19 18.17
CA TYR A 211 -24.34 24.05 18.21
C TYR A 211 -25.12 24.01 19.54
N TYR A 212 -24.54 24.55 20.61
CA TYR A 212 -25.03 24.39 21.97
C TYR A 212 -24.86 25.69 22.76
N ARG A 213 -25.83 25.98 23.66
CA ARG A 213 -25.73 27.09 24.58
C ARG A 213 -24.79 26.83 25.76
N SER A 214 -24.61 25.54 26.09
CA SER A 214 -23.74 25.11 27.19
C SER A 214 -23.17 23.71 26.93
N ILE A 215 -22.17 23.30 27.72
CA ILE A 215 -21.65 21.92 27.73
C ILE A 215 -22.73 20.95 28.22
N ASP A 216 -23.61 21.37 29.11
CA ASP A 216 -24.65 20.50 29.65
C ASP A 216 -25.68 20.11 28.58
N GLU A 217 -26.03 21.06 27.71
CA GLU A 217 -26.87 20.76 26.54
C GLU A 217 -26.27 19.72 25.62
N LEU A 218 -24.94 19.80 25.38
CA LEU A 218 -24.21 18.78 24.62
C LEU A 218 -24.21 17.43 25.33
N LYS A 219 -24.02 17.40 26.67
CA LYS A 219 -24.05 16.15 27.44
C LYS A 219 -25.42 15.46 27.35
N VAL A 220 -26.52 16.26 27.38
CA VAL A 220 -27.87 15.71 27.20
C VAL A 220 -28.05 15.08 25.83
N GLU A 221 -27.63 15.75 24.74
CA GLU A 221 -27.76 15.20 23.38
C GLU A 221 -26.98 13.88 23.23
N PHE A 222 -25.76 13.78 23.77
CA PHE A 222 -24.90 12.59 23.67
C PHE A 222 -25.04 11.60 24.85
N ARG A 223 -25.93 11.84 25.79
CA ARG A 223 -26.27 10.94 26.92
C ARG A 223 -25.07 10.54 27.79
N PHE A 224 -24.27 11.50 28.27
CA PHE A 224 -23.20 11.24 29.24
C PHE A 224 -23.03 12.35 30.29
#